data_a01d214b545c491c43697e412f12c8dd
#
_entry.id   a01d214b545c491c43697e412f12c8dd
#
_cell.length_a   1.000
_cell.length_b   1.000
_cell.length_c   1.000
_cell.angle_alpha   90.00
_cell.angle_beta   90.00
_cell.angle_gamma   90.00
#
_symmetry.space_group_name_H-M   'P 1'
#
loop_
_entity.id
_entity.type
_entity.pdbx_description
1 polymer ?
#
loop_
_entity_poly.entity_id
_entity_poly.type
_entity_poly.pdbx_seq_one_letter_code
_entity_poly.pdbx_strand_id
1 'polypeptide(L)'
;MDTIGNPWLWGGFFLVVVVALLADLVLMRHGGPHKVTFREALYWSIGWVLLALAFNAGLWWYMVETAGPVVGNRVGLEFLTGYLVEKALAVDNIFVFLMLFTYFGVPAHSQQRVLVFGVLGAIVLRAIMIFIGAALIVRFHWILYVFGAFLLLTGIKMWMAAGQAPDMDKNPILRWITGHLPLIKRYHGEALWIGQGSRRKYTPLFVVLVMIAVTDVIFAVDSIPAIFAITKQTASPTIPQPAAA
;
A
#
# COMPACT_ATOMS: atom_id res chain seq x y z
N MET A 1 22.40 -11.98 -3.33
CA MET A 1 21.94 -10.90 -2.44
C MET A 1 21.88 -11.49 -1.05
N ASP A 2 22.81 -11.13 -0.22
CA ASP A 2 22.75 -11.51 1.19
C ASP A 2 21.63 -10.65 1.80
N THR A 3 20.50 -11.30 2.06
CA THR A 3 19.41 -10.64 2.77
C THR A 3 19.85 -10.47 4.23
N ILE A 4 19.81 -9.24 4.72
CA ILE A 4 20.04 -8.90 6.13
C ILE A 4 19.01 -9.64 7.03
N GLY A 5 17.95 -10.18 6.44
CA GLY A 5 16.87 -10.88 7.10
C GLY A 5 17.18 -12.34 7.40
N ASN A 6 17.54 -12.63 8.65
CA ASN A 6 17.45 -13.97 9.19
C ASN A 6 15.97 -14.43 9.19
N PRO A 7 15.65 -15.71 8.91
CA PRO A 7 14.27 -16.25 8.99
C PRO A 7 13.53 -15.89 10.28
N TRP A 8 14.23 -15.77 11.40
CA TRP A 8 13.67 -15.37 12.69
C TRP A 8 13.21 -13.90 12.72
N LEU A 9 13.93 -12.99 12.04
CA LEU A 9 13.53 -11.58 11.90
C LEU A 9 12.28 -11.46 11.04
N TRP A 10 12.21 -12.20 9.93
CA TRP A 10 11.01 -12.25 9.10
C TRP A 10 9.82 -12.85 9.85
N GLY A 11 10.04 -13.94 10.59
CA GLY A 11 9.01 -14.55 11.43
C GLY A 11 8.50 -13.58 12.49
N GLY A 12 9.39 -12.88 13.20
CA GLY A 12 9.04 -11.85 14.19
C GLY A 12 8.26 -10.70 13.58
N PHE A 13 8.70 -10.19 12.43
CA PHE A 13 7.99 -9.13 11.70
C PHE A 13 6.57 -9.55 11.32
N PHE A 14 6.39 -10.70 10.67
CA PHE A 14 5.07 -11.18 10.28
C PHE A 14 4.19 -11.46 11.50
N LEU A 15 4.75 -11.97 12.59
CA LEU A 15 4.01 -12.18 13.84
C LEU A 15 3.47 -10.84 14.38
N VAL A 16 4.31 -9.80 14.46
CA VAL A 16 3.91 -8.46 14.92
C VAL A 16 2.81 -7.90 14.03
N VAL A 17 2.97 -7.99 12.70
CA VAL A 17 1.97 -7.50 11.74
C VAL A 17 0.65 -8.25 11.90
N VAL A 18 0.66 -9.57 11.98
CA VAL A 18 -0.56 -10.39 12.14
C VAL A 18 -1.24 -10.09 13.47
N VAL A 19 -0.49 -10.03 14.57
CA VAL A 19 -1.05 -9.70 15.90
C VAL A 19 -1.67 -8.31 15.90
N ALA A 20 -0.99 -7.33 15.29
CA ALA A 20 -1.49 -5.96 15.20
C ALA A 20 -2.76 -5.87 14.34
N LEU A 21 -2.82 -6.55 13.18
CA LEU A 21 -4.03 -6.62 12.34
C LEU A 21 -5.18 -7.33 13.05
N LEU A 22 -4.91 -8.43 13.75
CA LEU A 22 -5.93 -9.13 14.53
C LEU A 22 -6.46 -8.26 15.68
N ALA A 23 -5.58 -7.56 16.39
CA ALA A 23 -5.97 -6.62 17.45
C ALA A 23 -6.88 -5.52 16.88
N ASP A 24 -6.52 -4.94 15.73
CA ASP A 24 -7.32 -3.92 15.05
C ASP A 24 -8.72 -4.46 14.68
N LEU A 25 -8.78 -5.62 14.04
CA LEU A 25 -10.04 -6.28 13.66
C LEU A 25 -10.91 -6.63 14.88
N VAL A 26 -10.30 -7.11 15.96
CA VAL A 26 -11.01 -7.46 17.20
C VAL A 26 -11.56 -6.22 17.88
N LEU A 27 -10.76 -5.16 17.99
CA LEU A 27 -11.16 -3.90 18.61
C LEU A 27 -12.28 -3.21 17.82
N MET A 28 -12.18 -3.20 16.48
CA MET A 28 -13.25 -2.70 15.61
C MET A 28 -14.56 -3.49 15.79
N ARG A 29 -14.48 -4.78 16.05
CA ARG A 29 -15.66 -5.65 16.24
C ARG A 29 -16.37 -5.40 17.57
N HIS A 30 -15.64 -5.06 18.65
CA HIS A 30 -16.21 -4.83 19.98
C HIS A 30 -16.91 -3.47 20.09
N GLY A 31 -16.58 -2.49 19.25
CA GLY A 31 -17.18 -1.15 19.27
C GLY A 31 -18.60 -1.07 18.66
N GLY A 32 -19.10 -2.15 18.01
CA GLY A 32 -20.37 -2.11 17.27
C GLY A 32 -20.34 -1.12 16.09
N PRO A 33 -21.41 -0.98 15.31
CA PRO A 33 -21.51 0.00 14.25
C PRO A 33 -21.69 1.41 14.83
N HIS A 34 -20.60 2.09 15.17
CA HIS A 34 -20.61 3.49 15.61
C HIS A 34 -19.85 4.36 14.60
N LYS A 35 -20.19 5.65 14.57
CA LYS A 35 -19.44 6.62 13.79
C LYS A 35 -18.11 6.89 14.49
N VAL A 36 -17.00 6.48 13.88
CA VAL A 36 -15.65 6.77 14.37
C VAL A 36 -15.48 8.28 14.49
N THR A 37 -15.10 8.76 15.67
CA THR A 37 -14.85 10.17 15.91
C THR A 37 -13.45 10.56 15.40
N PHE A 38 -13.26 11.85 15.06
CA PHE A 38 -11.94 12.33 14.64
C PHE A 38 -10.84 12.06 15.68
N ARG A 39 -11.15 12.21 16.97
CA ARG A 39 -10.20 11.95 18.05
C ARG A 39 -9.81 10.47 18.12
N GLU A 40 -10.76 9.58 17.97
CA GLU A 40 -10.53 8.14 17.94
C GLU A 40 -9.62 7.75 16.75
N ALA A 41 -9.94 8.24 15.54
CA ALA A 41 -9.10 8.03 14.36
C ALA A 41 -7.67 8.58 14.55
N LEU A 42 -7.53 9.75 15.21
CA LEU A 42 -6.23 10.36 15.50
C LEU A 42 -5.41 9.50 16.47
N TYR A 43 -6.01 9.03 17.57
CA TYR A 43 -5.32 8.17 18.55
C TYR A 43 -4.86 6.85 17.90
N TRP A 44 -5.71 6.23 17.09
CA TRP A 44 -5.34 5.04 16.33
C TRP A 44 -4.19 5.30 15.36
N SER A 45 -4.25 6.41 14.61
CA SER A 45 -3.18 6.79 13.68
C SER A 45 -1.86 7.02 14.41
N ILE A 46 -1.88 7.73 15.54
CA ILE A 46 -0.69 7.95 16.38
C ILE A 46 -0.16 6.60 16.91
N GLY A 47 -1.05 5.72 17.38
CA GLY A 47 -0.66 4.39 17.87
C GLY A 47 0.09 3.58 16.81
N TRP A 48 -0.40 3.56 15.58
CA TRP A 48 0.26 2.87 14.46
C TRP A 48 1.60 3.50 14.08
N VAL A 49 1.71 4.84 14.12
CA VAL A 49 2.98 5.54 13.87
C VAL A 49 3.99 5.19 14.96
N LEU A 50 3.59 5.23 16.24
CA LEU A 50 4.46 4.88 17.35
C LEU A 50 4.91 3.42 17.29
N LEU A 51 4.03 2.49 16.91
CA LEU A 51 4.39 1.08 16.71
C LEU A 51 5.45 0.91 15.62
N ALA A 52 5.30 1.62 14.49
CA ALA A 52 6.27 1.56 13.40
C ALA A 52 7.63 2.15 13.82
N LEU A 53 7.62 3.27 14.57
CA LEU A 53 8.86 3.88 15.10
C LEU A 53 9.54 2.99 16.15
N ALA A 54 8.75 2.36 17.03
CA ALA A 54 9.29 1.40 18.01
C ALA A 54 9.90 0.18 17.32
N PHE A 55 9.26 -0.33 16.28
CA PHE A 55 9.83 -1.42 15.46
C PHE A 55 11.13 -0.97 14.79
N ASN A 56 11.17 0.23 14.21
CA ASN A 56 12.40 0.77 13.61
C ASN A 56 13.53 0.91 14.64
N ALA A 57 13.23 1.44 15.82
CA ALA A 57 14.21 1.57 16.89
C ALA A 57 14.76 0.20 17.35
N GLY A 58 13.90 -0.80 17.48
CA GLY A 58 14.28 -2.17 17.80
C GLY A 58 15.15 -2.82 16.72
N LEU A 59 14.77 -2.66 15.45
CA LEU A 59 15.53 -3.14 14.30
C LEU A 59 16.92 -2.47 14.23
N TRP A 60 16.93 -1.14 14.42
CA TRP A 60 18.17 -0.36 14.45
C TRP A 60 19.12 -0.83 15.53
N TRP A 61 18.63 -0.95 16.78
CA TRP A 61 19.42 -1.44 17.91
C TRP A 61 19.95 -2.84 17.66
N TYR A 62 19.08 -3.77 17.22
CA TYR A 62 19.47 -5.14 16.90
C TYR A 62 20.58 -5.20 15.83
N MET A 63 20.46 -4.39 14.77
CA MET A 63 21.45 -4.35 13.69
C MET A 63 22.77 -3.71 14.13
N VAL A 64 22.74 -2.71 15.03
CA VAL A 64 23.97 -2.14 15.61
C VAL A 64 24.73 -3.19 16.40
N GLU A 65 24.03 -3.97 17.23
CA GLU A 65 24.65 -5.01 18.06
C GLU A 65 25.17 -6.20 17.25
N THR A 66 24.46 -6.60 16.19
CA THR A 66 24.80 -7.83 15.44
C THR A 66 25.69 -7.59 14.22
N ALA A 67 25.53 -6.45 13.54
CA ALA A 67 26.21 -6.14 12.28
C ALA A 67 27.08 -4.86 12.35
N GLY A 68 27.12 -4.23 13.52
CA GLY A 68 27.90 -3.02 13.77
C GLY A 68 27.18 -1.71 13.45
N PRO A 69 27.70 -0.57 13.97
CA PRO A 69 26.98 0.71 13.92
C PRO A 69 26.78 1.25 12.50
N VAL A 70 27.70 0.98 11.57
CA VAL A 70 27.56 1.44 10.18
C VAL A 70 26.37 0.78 9.49
N VAL A 71 26.23 -0.53 9.64
CA VAL A 71 25.12 -1.31 9.05
C VAL A 71 23.81 -0.95 9.77
N GLY A 72 23.82 -0.88 11.09
CA GLY A 72 22.65 -0.55 11.89
C GLY A 72 22.09 0.82 11.54
N ASN A 73 22.94 1.84 11.47
CA ASN A 73 22.52 3.19 11.08
C ASN A 73 21.92 3.22 9.67
N ARG A 74 22.52 2.49 8.73
CA ARG A 74 22.01 2.39 7.37
C ARG A 74 20.63 1.75 7.33
N VAL A 75 20.46 0.59 7.93
CA VAL A 75 19.18 -0.15 7.93
C VAL A 75 18.07 0.64 8.63
N GLY A 76 18.37 1.27 9.76
CA GLY A 76 17.42 2.12 10.48
C GLY A 76 16.97 3.31 9.66
N LEU A 77 17.89 3.99 8.96
CA LEU A 77 17.55 5.11 8.08
C LEU A 77 16.79 4.67 6.82
N GLU A 78 17.16 3.53 6.21
CA GLU A 78 16.44 2.96 5.07
C GLU A 78 14.99 2.66 5.42
N PHE A 79 14.76 2.01 6.58
CA PHE A 79 13.41 1.72 7.04
C PHE A 79 12.62 3.00 7.30
N LEU A 80 13.20 3.97 8.01
CA LEU A 80 12.52 5.23 8.32
C LEU A 80 12.17 6.00 7.04
N THR A 81 13.10 6.10 6.10
CA THR A 81 12.88 6.78 4.82
C THR A 81 11.79 6.09 4.02
N GLY A 82 11.86 4.75 3.90
CA GLY A 82 10.83 3.96 3.21
C GLY A 82 9.45 4.13 3.86
N TYR A 83 9.38 4.12 5.19
CA TYR A 83 8.15 4.36 5.94
C TYR A 83 7.55 5.75 5.69
N LEU A 84 8.37 6.80 5.69
CA LEU A 84 7.91 8.17 5.43
C LEU A 84 7.41 8.34 3.99
N VAL A 85 8.12 7.79 3.01
CA VAL A 85 7.69 7.80 1.60
C VAL A 85 6.38 7.05 1.44
N GLU A 86 6.24 5.86 2.03
CA GLU A 86 5.00 5.07 1.96
C GLU A 86 3.84 5.80 2.64
N LYS A 87 4.08 6.48 3.77
CA LYS A 87 3.05 7.31 4.43
C LYS A 87 2.61 8.48 3.57
N ALA A 88 3.55 9.15 2.90
CA ALA A 88 3.22 10.25 1.99
C ALA A 88 2.33 9.77 0.83
N LEU A 89 2.69 8.64 0.21
CA LEU A 89 1.92 8.04 -0.88
C LEU A 89 0.55 7.50 -0.40
N ALA A 90 0.46 7.00 0.84
CA ALA A 90 -0.80 6.52 1.41
C ALA A 90 -1.84 7.64 1.58
N VAL A 91 -1.43 8.89 1.76
CA VAL A 91 -2.35 10.04 1.84
C VAL A 91 -3.11 10.21 0.51
N ASP A 92 -2.43 10.07 -0.62
CA ASP A 92 -3.06 10.15 -1.95
C ASP A 92 -4.11 9.03 -2.15
N ASN A 93 -3.85 7.82 -1.64
CA ASN A 93 -4.80 6.71 -1.69
C ASN A 93 -6.10 7.04 -0.93
N ILE A 94 -6.02 7.74 0.20
CA ILE A 94 -7.21 8.14 0.98
C ILE A 94 -8.08 9.09 0.17
N PHE A 95 -7.49 10.06 -0.54
CA PHE A 95 -8.25 10.97 -1.41
C PHE A 95 -8.98 10.24 -2.53
N VAL A 96 -8.34 9.24 -3.14
CA VAL A 96 -8.97 8.43 -4.17
C VAL A 96 -10.14 7.61 -3.61
N PHE A 97 -10.01 7.04 -2.42
CA PHE A 97 -11.11 6.33 -1.76
C PHE A 97 -12.29 7.25 -1.46
N LEU A 98 -12.04 8.44 -0.93
CA LEU A 98 -13.08 9.44 -0.68
C LEU A 98 -13.80 9.85 -1.97
N MET A 99 -13.04 10.08 -3.05
CA MET A 99 -13.58 10.41 -4.36
C MET A 99 -14.46 9.28 -4.90
N LEU A 100 -13.99 8.02 -4.82
CA LEU A 100 -14.78 6.85 -5.25
C LEU A 100 -16.06 6.71 -4.43
N PHE A 101 -16.00 6.86 -3.10
CA PHE A 101 -17.17 6.77 -2.25
C PHE A 101 -18.19 7.86 -2.56
N THR A 102 -17.72 9.08 -2.82
CA THR A 102 -18.57 10.21 -3.17
C THR A 102 -19.21 10.03 -4.55
N TYR A 103 -18.40 9.65 -5.55
CA TYR A 103 -18.87 9.43 -6.92
C TYR A 103 -19.94 8.33 -7.00
N PHE A 104 -19.70 7.19 -6.35
CA PHE A 104 -20.64 6.07 -6.34
C PHE A 104 -21.77 6.23 -5.30
N GLY A 105 -21.73 7.24 -4.44
CA GLY A 105 -22.70 7.44 -3.38
C GLY A 105 -22.76 6.26 -2.40
N VAL A 106 -21.57 5.73 -1.99
CA VAL A 106 -21.51 4.55 -1.11
C VAL A 106 -22.09 4.86 0.25
N PRO A 107 -23.14 4.11 0.70
CA PRO A 107 -23.74 4.30 2.01
C PRO A 107 -22.71 4.14 3.14
N ALA A 108 -22.78 5.00 4.17
CA ALA A 108 -21.80 5.04 5.25
C ALA A 108 -21.62 3.67 5.96
N HIS A 109 -22.70 2.90 6.13
CA HIS A 109 -22.64 1.55 6.72
C HIS A 109 -21.87 0.53 5.86
N SER A 110 -21.78 0.73 4.53
CA SER A 110 -21.08 -0.15 3.61
C SER A 110 -19.61 0.29 3.37
N GLN A 111 -19.26 1.55 3.67
CA GLN A 111 -17.90 2.07 3.45
C GLN A 111 -16.87 1.29 4.26
N GLN A 112 -17.16 0.98 5.52
CA GLN A 112 -16.25 0.22 6.38
C GLN A 112 -15.93 -1.15 5.80
N ARG A 113 -16.94 -1.86 5.30
CA ARG A 113 -16.74 -3.18 4.67
C ARG A 113 -15.87 -3.09 3.41
N VAL A 114 -16.13 -2.11 2.56
CA VAL A 114 -15.32 -1.88 1.36
C VAL A 114 -13.88 -1.56 1.72
N LEU A 115 -13.66 -0.72 2.75
CA LEU A 115 -12.32 -0.40 3.23
C LEU A 115 -11.59 -1.64 3.75
N VAL A 116 -12.24 -2.48 4.56
CA VAL A 116 -11.63 -3.72 5.07
C VAL A 116 -11.22 -4.64 3.93
N PHE A 117 -12.13 -4.94 3.00
CA PHE A 117 -11.79 -5.79 1.86
C PHE A 117 -10.80 -5.13 0.90
N GLY A 118 -10.91 -3.81 0.72
CA GLY A 118 -9.98 -3.04 -0.09
C GLY A 118 -8.57 -3.09 0.48
N VAL A 119 -8.41 -2.83 1.78
CA VAL A 119 -7.11 -2.86 2.46
C VAL A 119 -6.51 -4.28 2.46
N LEU A 120 -7.31 -5.32 2.76
CA LEU A 120 -6.83 -6.70 2.70
C LEU A 120 -6.39 -7.09 1.29
N GLY A 121 -7.19 -6.72 0.29
CA GLY A 121 -6.83 -6.92 -1.12
C GLY A 121 -5.56 -6.17 -1.51
N ALA A 122 -5.43 -4.93 -1.07
CA ALA A 122 -4.25 -4.10 -1.29
C ALA A 122 -2.98 -4.72 -0.69
N ILE A 123 -3.04 -5.23 0.55
CA ILE A 123 -1.90 -5.92 1.20
C ILE A 123 -1.45 -7.11 0.36
N VAL A 124 -2.39 -7.95 -0.09
CA VAL A 124 -2.07 -9.14 -0.90
C VAL A 124 -1.50 -8.74 -2.26
N LEU A 125 -2.14 -7.81 -2.96
CA LEU A 125 -1.68 -7.33 -4.28
C LEU A 125 -0.30 -6.67 -4.17
N ARG A 126 -0.08 -5.85 -3.15
CA ARG A 126 1.21 -5.19 -2.88
C ARG A 126 2.31 -6.20 -2.57
N ALA A 127 2.04 -7.22 -1.76
CA ALA A 127 2.98 -8.31 -1.51
C ALA A 127 3.37 -9.02 -2.82
N ILE A 128 2.40 -9.40 -3.65
CA ILE A 128 2.64 -10.01 -4.96
C ILE A 128 3.49 -9.10 -5.86
N MET A 129 3.14 -7.82 -5.93
CA MET A 129 3.87 -6.84 -6.75
C MET A 129 5.30 -6.62 -6.27
N ILE A 130 5.55 -6.60 -4.95
CA ILE A 130 6.90 -6.50 -4.38
C ILE A 130 7.73 -7.75 -4.77
N PHE A 131 7.17 -8.95 -4.64
CA PHE A 131 7.88 -10.18 -5.03
C PHE A 131 8.20 -10.22 -6.52
N ILE A 132 7.23 -9.86 -7.37
CA ILE A 132 7.45 -9.78 -8.83
C ILE A 132 8.49 -8.70 -9.15
N GLY A 133 8.35 -7.50 -8.56
CA GLY A 133 9.28 -6.38 -8.77
C GLY A 133 10.70 -6.72 -8.33
N ALA A 134 10.87 -7.36 -7.18
CA ALA A 134 12.16 -7.83 -6.69
C ALA A 134 12.79 -8.86 -7.65
N ALA A 135 12.02 -9.86 -8.08
CA ALA A 135 12.48 -10.87 -9.02
C ALA A 135 12.89 -10.27 -10.39
N LEU A 136 12.10 -9.32 -10.89
CA LEU A 136 12.40 -8.62 -12.13
C LEU A 136 13.69 -7.78 -12.05
N ILE A 137 13.87 -7.02 -10.95
CA ILE A 137 15.05 -6.17 -10.77
C ILE A 137 16.33 -7.00 -10.63
N VAL A 138 16.23 -8.16 -9.95
CA VAL A 138 17.37 -9.07 -9.84
C VAL A 138 17.76 -9.66 -11.19
N ARG A 139 16.79 -10.02 -12.02
CA ARG A 139 17.03 -10.66 -13.32
C ARG A 139 17.38 -9.67 -14.44
N PHE A 140 16.77 -8.48 -14.40
CA PHE A 140 16.88 -7.47 -15.46
C PHE A 140 17.23 -6.11 -14.86
N HIS A 141 18.51 -5.79 -14.72
CA HIS A 141 18.96 -4.52 -14.12
C HIS A 141 18.48 -3.28 -14.91
N TRP A 142 18.27 -3.41 -16.23
CA TRP A 142 17.77 -2.32 -17.08
C TRP A 142 16.32 -1.92 -16.76
N ILE A 143 15.56 -2.78 -16.08
CA ILE A 143 14.15 -2.49 -15.75
C ILE A 143 14.00 -1.29 -14.80
N LEU A 144 15.06 -0.96 -14.05
CA LEU A 144 15.09 0.24 -13.21
C LEU A 144 15.02 1.53 -14.04
N TYR A 145 15.63 1.54 -15.22
CA TYR A 145 15.53 2.69 -16.11
C TYR A 145 14.12 2.83 -16.69
N VAL A 146 13.45 1.71 -16.98
CA VAL A 146 12.05 1.72 -17.40
C VAL A 146 11.15 2.24 -16.29
N PHE A 147 11.34 1.79 -15.05
CA PHE A 147 10.61 2.30 -13.92
C PHE A 147 10.88 3.78 -13.66
N GLY A 148 12.13 4.21 -13.74
CA GLY A 148 12.49 5.63 -13.63
C GLY A 148 11.83 6.51 -14.71
N ALA A 149 11.82 6.05 -15.94
CA ALA A 149 11.12 6.74 -17.03
C ALA A 149 9.59 6.78 -16.80
N PHE A 150 9.01 5.67 -16.32
CA PHE A 150 7.60 5.60 -15.99
C PHE A 150 7.23 6.59 -14.86
N LEU A 151 8.02 6.63 -13.77
CA LEU A 151 7.84 7.59 -12.67
C LEU A 151 7.95 9.04 -13.13
N LEU A 152 8.90 9.33 -14.02
CA LEU A 152 9.06 10.67 -14.58
C LEU A 152 7.83 11.08 -15.39
N LEU A 153 7.35 10.19 -16.25
CA LEU A 153 6.17 10.45 -17.08
C LEU A 153 4.89 10.59 -16.26
N THR A 154 4.69 9.73 -15.24
CA THR A 154 3.55 9.85 -14.33
C THR A 154 3.62 11.12 -13.51
N GLY A 155 4.79 11.51 -12.99
CA GLY A 155 4.99 12.76 -12.26
C GLY A 155 4.69 14.00 -13.11
N ILE A 156 5.17 14.04 -14.34
CA ILE A 156 4.87 15.13 -15.29
C ILE A 156 3.37 15.19 -15.59
N LYS A 157 2.74 14.04 -15.85
CA LYS A 157 1.30 13.95 -16.11
C LYS A 157 0.49 14.44 -14.91
N MET A 158 0.86 14.05 -13.69
CA MET A 158 0.20 14.51 -12.47
C MET A 158 0.36 16.02 -12.28
N TRP A 159 1.56 16.56 -12.53
CA TRP A 159 1.77 18.00 -12.45
C TRP A 159 0.93 18.78 -13.46
N MET A 160 0.83 18.29 -14.69
CA MET A 160 -0.02 18.91 -15.72
C MET A 160 -1.51 18.79 -15.42
N ALA A 161 -1.94 17.75 -14.70
CA ALA A 161 -3.31 17.54 -14.28
C ALA A 161 -3.63 18.20 -12.91
N ALA A 162 -2.67 18.84 -12.28
CA ALA A 162 -2.84 19.48 -10.99
C ALA A 162 -3.96 20.54 -11.06
N GLY A 163 -4.94 20.42 -10.13
CA GLY A 163 -6.10 21.31 -10.09
C GLY A 163 -7.30 20.87 -10.94
N GLN A 164 -7.19 19.77 -11.70
CA GLN A 164 -8.33 19.19 -12.41
C GLN A 164 -8.95 18.07 -11.56
N ALA A 165 -10.27 18.16 -11.32
CA ALA A 165 -10.99 17.06 -10.70
C ALA A 165 -10.99 15.86 -11.67
N PRO A 166 -10.64 14.65 -11.22
CA PRO A 166 -10.69 13.46 -12.07
C PRO A 166 -12.10 13.20 -12.58
N ASP A 167 -12.27 13.19 -13.89
CA ASP A 167 -13.54 12.86 -14.53
C ASP A 167 -13.71 11.33 -14.55
N MET A 168 -14.47 10.81 -13.59
CA MET A 168 -14.70 9.37 -13.45
C MET A 168 -15.48 8.78 -14.62
N ASP A 169 -16.32 9.56 -15.30
CA ASP A 169 -17.10 9.08 -16.46
C ASP A 169 -16.19 8.76 -17.66
N LYS A 170 -15.03 9.40 -17.73
CA LYS A 170 -14.00 9.15 -18.76
C LYS A 170 -13.01 8.07 -18.36
N ASN A 171 -13.11 7.52 -17.15
CA ASN A 171 -12.17 6.51 -16.69
C ASN A 171 -12.30 5.22 -17.52
N PRO A 172 -11.24 4.78 -18.24
CA PRO A 172 -11.31 3.64 -19.13
C PRO A 172 -11.60 2.32 -18.41
N ILE A 173 -11.14 2.21 -17.16
CA ILE A 173 -11.34 1.01 -16.32
C ILE A 173 -12.82 0.91 -15.92
N LEU A 174 -13.41 2.03 -15.47
CA LEU A 174 -14.81 2.08 -15.13
C LEU A 174 -15.68 1.74 -16.34
N ARG A 175 -15.36 2.31 -17.50
CA ARG A 175 -16.09 2.02 -18.75
C ARG A 175 -15.96 0.55 -19.16
N TRP A 176 -14.78 -0.04 -19.00
CA TRP A 176 -14.58 -1.47 -19.27
C TRP A 176 -15.40 -2.35 -18.33
N ILE A 177 -15.38 -2.08 -17.03
CA ILE A 177 -16.16 -2.81 -16.02
C ILE A 177 -17.67 -2.70 -16.33
N THR A 178 -18.16 -1.50 -16.57
CA THR A 178 -19.58 -1.24 -16.84
C THR A 178 -20.08 -1.84 -18.17
N GLY A 179 -19.18 -2.00 -19.14
CA GLY A 179 -19.49 -2.59 -20.44
C GLY A 179 -19.48 -4.11 -20.47
N HIS A 180 -18.72 -4.77 -19.57
CA HIS A 180 -18.53 -6.22 -19.61
C HIS A 180 -19.25 -6.98 -18.47
N LEU A 181 -19.59 -6.29 -17.38
CA LEU A 181 -20.24 -6.93 -16.24
C LEU A 181 -21.74 -6.59 -16.17
N PRO A 182 -22.59 -7.56 -15.84
CA PRO A 182 -24.01 -7.32 -15.60
C PRO A 182 -24.17 -6.57 -14.26
N LEU A 183 -24.28 -5.25 -14.33
CA LEU A 183 -24.37 -4.39 -13.17
C LEU A 183 -25.81 -4.06 -12.80
N ILE A 184 -26.05 -3.93 -11.48
CA ILE A 184 -27.29 -3.42 -10.91
C ILE A 184 -27.05 -1.97 -10.50
N LYS A 185 -28.06 -1.10 -10.74
CA LYS A 185 -27.96 0.32 -10.38
C LYS A 185 -28.28 0.62 -8.90
N ARG A 186 -28.63 -0.38 -8.10
CA ARG A 186 -29.06 -0.21 -6.71
C ARG A 186 -28.16 -0.95 -5.74
N TYR A 187 -27.89 -0.37 -4.60
CA TYR A 187 -27.27 -1.04 -3.48
C TYR A 187 -28.25 -2.05 -2.88
N HIS A 188 -27.74 -3.23 -2.48
CA HIS A 188 -28.51 -4.27 -1.80
C HIS A 188 -27.78 -4.60 -0.48
N GLY A 189 -27.91 -3.68 0.48
CA GLY A 189 -27.16 -3.74 1.73
C GLY A 189 -25.65 -3.80 1.44
N GLU A 190 -24.99 -4.77 2.01
CA GLU A 190 -23.54 -4.98 1.85
C GLU A 190 -23.16 -6.05 0.82
N ALA A 191 -24.14 -6.53 0.02
CA ALA A 191 -23.88 -7.57 -0.96
C ALA A 191 -23.04 -7.04 -2.13
N LEU A 192 -22.00 -7.78 -2.52
CA LEU A 192 -21.16 -7.47 -3.70
C LEU A 192 -21.82 -7.96 -5.00
N TRP A 193 -22.64 -8.98 -4.94
CA TRP A 193 -23.40 -9.56 -6.06
C TRP A 193 -24.72 -10.12 -5.59
N ILE A 194 -25.66 -10.26 -6.51
CA ILE A 194 -26.98 -10.88 -6.30
C ILE A 194 -27.20 -11.97 -7.33
N GLY A 195 -27.93 -13.01 -6.94
CA GLY A 195 -28.22 -14.16 -7.80
C GLY A 195 -27.16 -15.27 -7.72
N GLN A 196 -27.48 -16.42 -8.32
CA GLN A 196 -26.61 -17.62 -8.32
C GLN A 196 -26.28 -18.04 -9.76
N GLY A 197 -25.10 -18.59 -9.95
CA GLY A 197 -24.64 -19.14 -11.22
C GLY A 197 -24.60 -18.09 -12.34
N SER A 198 -25.12 -18.40 -13.51
CA SER A 198 -25.08 -17.54 -14.69
C SER A 198 -26.00 -16.32 -14.60
N ARG A 199 -26.89 -16.22 -13.57
CA ARG A 199 -27.75 -15.07 -13.29
C ARG A 199 -27.14 -14.08 -12.29
N ARG A 200 -25.85 -14.19 -11.97
CA ARG A 200 -25.15 -13.23 -11.10
C ARG A 200 -25.17 -11.83 -11.71
N LYS A 201 -25.54 -10.87 -10.87
CA LYS A 201 -25.43 -9.44 -11.18
C LYS A 201 -24.62 -8.76 -10.10
N TYR A 202 -23.70 -7.90 -10.50
CA TYR A 202 -22.80 -7.21 -9.57
C TYR A 202 -23.40 -5.90 -9.08
N THR A 203 -23.18 -5.57 -7.83
CA THR A 203 -23.65 -4.33 -7.21
C THR A 203 -22.63 -3.19 -7.45
N PRO A 204 -23.04 -1.91 -7.28
CA PRO A 204 -22.10 -0.80 -7.31
C PRO A 204 -20.96 -0.95 -6.30
N LEU A 205 -21.21 -1.64 -5.16
CA LEU A 205 -20.20 -1.91 -4.14
C LEU A 205 -19.04 -2.78 -4.67
N PHE A 206 -19.34 -3.76 -5.52
CA PHE A 206 -18.32 -4.56 -6.21
C PHE A 206 -17.47 -3.70 -7.15
N VAL A 207 -18.12 -2.80 -7.91
CA VAL A 207 -17.40 -1.89 -8.81
C VAL A 207 -16.44 -1.00 -8.03
N VAL A 208 -16.88 -0.43 -6.92
CA VAL A 208 -16.03 0.38 -6.03
C VAL A 208 -14.84 -0.42 -5.53
N LEU A 209 -15.07 -1.66 -5.08
CA LEU A 209 -13.99 -2.53 -4.59
C LEU A 209 -12.96 -2.83 -5.69
N VAL A 210 -13.41 -3.13 -6.91
CA VAL A 210 -12.51 -3.36 -8.06
C VAL A 210 -11.75 -2.09 -8.42
N MET A 211 -12.42 -0.93 -8.41
CA MET A 211 -11.76 0.36 -8.67
C MET A 211 -10.69 0.66 -7.62
N ILE A 212 -10.96 0.41 -6.33
CA ILE A 212 -9.98 0.53 -5.25
C ILE A 212 -8.78 -0.39 -5.51
N ALA A 213 -9.03 -1.67 -5.81
CA ALA A 213 -7.96 -2.64 -6.06
C ALA A 213 -7.09 -2.23 -7.26
N VAL A 214 -7.69 -1.80 -8.36
CA VAL A 214 -6.96 -1.36 -9.55
C VAL A 214 -6.14 -0.09 -9.27
N THR A 215 -6.72 0.85 -8.54
CA THR A 215 -6.02 2.09 -8.17
C THR A 215 -4.83 1.79 -7.26
N ASP A 216 -4.99 0.87 -6.29
CA ASP A 216 -3.89 0.46 -5.42
C ASP A 216 -2.76 -0.22 -6.21
N VAL A 217 -3.07 -1.03 -7.23
CA VAL A 217 -2.05 -1.60 -8.13
C VAL A 217 -1.29 -0.49 -8.87
N ILE A 218 -1.98 0.52 -9.36
CA ILE A 218 -1.33 1.66 -10.03
C ILE A 218 -0.37 2.36 -9.07
N PHE A 219 -0.80 2.66 -7.85
CA PHE A 219 0.05 3.27 -6.82
C PHE A 219 1.20 2.34 -6.37
N ALA A 220 0.99 1.02 -6.33
CA ALA A 220 2.05 0.06 -6.04
C ALA A 220 3.14 0.06 -7.11
N VAL A 221 2.76 0.21 -8.39
CA VAL A 221 3.73 0.34 -9.51
C VAL A 221 4.58 1.60 -9.37
N ASP A 222 4.04 2.68 -8.79
CA ASP A 222 4.79 3.92 -8.53
C ASP A 222 5.67 3.81 -7.27
N SER A 223 5.18 3.19 -6.18
CA SER A 223 5.88 3.13 -4.90
C SER A 223 7.03 2.10 -4.87
N ILE A 224 6.87 0.95 -5.51
CA ILE A 224 7.86 -0.13 -5.49
C ILE A 224 9.22 0.31 -6.04
N PRO A 225 9.32 0.96 -7.22
CA PRO A 225 10.60 1.45 -7.73
C PRO A 225 11.24 2.51 -6.83
N ALA A 226 10.44 3.36 -6.19
CA ALA A 226 10.94 4.37 -5.27
C ALA A 226 11.62 3.75 -4.05
N ILE A 227 11.02 2.72 -3.45
CA ILE A 227 11.59 1.98 -2.32
C ILE A 227 12.87 1.24 -2.74
N PHE A 228 12.88 0.58 -3.90
CA PHE A 228 14.08 -0.08 -4.42
C PHE A 228 15.22 0.89 -4.73
N ALA A 229 14.92 2.13 -5.15
CA ALA A 229 15.92 3.16 -5.37
C ALA A 229 16.60 3.55 -4.03
N ILE A 230 15.84 3.69 -2.94
CA ILE A 230 16.35 3.99 -1.61
C ILE A 230 17.30 2.88 -1.14
N THR A 231 16.85 1.62 -1.20
CA THR A 231 17.64 0.48 -0.71
C THR A 231 18.88 0.17 -1.56
N LYS A 232 18.87 0.49 -2.87
CA LYS A 232 20.05 0.29 -3.73
C LYS A 232 21.11 1.40 -3.59
N GLN A 233 20.71 2.65 -3.43
CA GLN A 233 21.66 3.77 -3.26
C GLN A 233 22.49 3.60 -2.00
N THR A 234 21.91 3.02 -0.95
CA THR A 234 22.61 2.71 0.29
C THR A 234 23.41 1.41 0.24
N ALA A 235 23.16 0.53 -0.73
CA ALA A 235 23.89 -0.73 -0.90
C ALA A 235 25.23 -0.58 -1.68
N SER A 236 25.57 0.62 -2.17
CA SER A 236 26.86 0.92 -2.80
C SER A 236 27.77 1.62 -1.78
N PRO A 237 28.53 0.88 -0.94
CA PRO A 237 29.56 1.53 -0.17
C PRO A 237 30.69 1.87 -1.14
N THR A 238 31.02 3.14 -1.26
CA THR A 238 32.41 3.53 -1.54
C THR A 238 33.24 3.03 -0.36
N ILE A 239 33.67 1.76 -0.41
CA ILE A 239 34.71 1.26 0.47
C ILE A 239 35.95 2.08 0.08
N PRO A 240 36.52 2.91 0.96
CA PRO A 240 37.83 3.44 0.72
C PRO A 240 38.76 2.21 0.63
N GLN A 241 39.34 1.96 -0.53
CA GLN A 241 40.40 0.97 -0.63
C GLN A 241 41.47 1.40 0.35
N PRO A 242 41.98 0.50 1.24
CA PRO A 242 43.13 0.80 2.06
C PRO A 242 44.26 1.19 1.11
N ALA A 243 44.83 2.39 1.32
CA ALA A 243 46.01 2.82 0.62
C ALA A 243 47.04 1.71 0.71
N ALA A 244 47.41 1.19 -0.44
CA ALA A 244 48.52 0.23 -0.53
C ALA A 244 49.78 0.94 0.04
N ALA A 245 50.30 0.40 1.15
CA ALA A 245 51.57 0.78 1.72
C ALA A 245 52.69 0.00 1.02
#